data_42a1c6fb63b53b0893dd654aee192d02
#
_entry.id   42a1c6fb63b53b0893dd654aee192d02
#
_cell.length_a   1.000
_cell.length_b   1.000
_cell.length_c   1.000
_cell.angle_alpha   90.00
_cell.angle_beta   90.00
_cell.angle_gamma   90.00
#
_symmetry.space_group_name_H-M   'P 1'
#
loop_
_entity.id
_entity.type
_entity.pdbx_description
1 polymer ?
#
loop_
_entity_poly.entity_id
_entity_poly.type
_entity_poly.pdbx_seq_one_letter_code
_entity_poly.pdbx_strand_id
1 'polypeptide(L)'
;MMFLLSGGDKKTKKVQAQPVENNDKVKEIFLSGRFPVVTTDSVGGRTIAKVLGLVCCRGFDSDEAFFGMAARAMKKGAQAIIGYHENVAFHPDGSKYFSCYGTAVMFAFEGIEKPLFPLSVQ
;
A
#
# COMPACT_ATOMS: atom_id res chain seq x y z
N MET A 1 4.61 -16.54 32.76
CA MET A 1 4.58 -16.08 32.38
C MET A 1 4.72 -15.95 32.14
N MET A 2 4.16 -16.10 31.83
CA MET A 2 4.09 -15.62 31.25
C MET A 2 4.05 -15.57 30.85
N PHE A 3 3.75 -15.49 30.60
CA PHE A 3 3.61 -14.98 29.96
C PHE A 3 3.63 -14.76 29.78
N LEU A 4 3.10 -14.83 30.04
CA LEU A 4 3.04 -14.18 29.65
C LEU A 4 3.19 -13.86 29.47
N LEU A 5 2.87 -13.87 29.44
CA LEU A 5 2.95 -13.21 29.10
C LEU A 5 3.19 -12.87 28.88
N SER A 6 3.00 -12.99 28.83
CA SER A 6 3.15 -12.41 28.43
C SER A 6 3.25 -12.13 28.07
N GLY A 7 3.10 -12.26 28.05
CA GLY A 7 3.01 -11.65 27.51
C GLY A 7 3.02 -11.30 27.18
N GLY A 8 2.86 -11.14 27.19
CA GLY A 8 2.66 -10.43 26.71
C GLY A 8 2.95 -9.95 26.51
N ASP A 9 2.70 -9.57 26.33
CA ASP A 9 2.84 -8.92 25.98
C ASP A 9 3.46 -8.62 25.51
N LYS A 10 3.44 -8.67 25.24
CA LYS A 10 3.81 -8.27 24.66
C LYS A 10 3.87 -8.25 23.79
N LYS A 11 3.67 -8.38 23.48
CA LYS A 11 3.64 -8.27 22.54
C LYS A 11 3.23 -7.89 21.87
N THR A 12 2.85 -7.58 21.84
CA THR A 12 2.42 -7.07 21.26
C THR A 12 2.58 -6.36 20.82
N LYS A 13 2.70 -5.76 20.75
CA LYS A 13 2.94 -5.00 20.25
C LYS A 13 3.58 -4.86 19.58
N LYS A 14 4.09 -4.87 19.28
CA LYS A 14 4.84 -4.72 18.52
C LYS A 14 4.58 -4.80 17.37
N VAL A 15 4.25 -4.89 17.17
CA VAL A 15 3.87 -5.11 16.21
C VAL A 15 3.70 -4.21 15.43
N GLN A 16 3.60 -3.63 15.53
CA GLN A 16 3.35 -2.77 14.91
C GLN A 16 4.18 -2.05 14.34
N ALA A 17 4.95 -2.19 14.54
CA ALA A 17 5.82 -1.48 14.13
C ALA A 17 5.89 -1.35 12.80
N GLN A 18 5.48 -1.01 12.32
CA GLN A 18 5.39 -1.07 11.19
C GLN A 18 6.11 -0.32 10.46
N PRO A 19 6.33 -0.33 9.68
CA PRO A 19 7.10 0.21 8.73
C PRO A 19 6.86 1.61 8.45
N VAL A 20 7.01 2.40 9.42
CA VAL A 20 6.83 3.79 9.22
C VAL A 20 7.87 4.37 8.31
N GLU A 21 9.10 3.90 8.42
CA GLU A 21 10.14 4.43 7.57
C GLU A 21 9.91 4.07 6.13
N ASN A 22 9.24 2.99 5.86
CA ASN A 22 8.93 2.66 4.48
C ASN A 22 7.95 3.63 3.88
N ASN A 23 7.12 4.21 4.69
CA ASN A 23 6.13 5.13 4.17
C ASN A 23 6.74 6.42 3.66
N ASP A 24 7.87 6.84 4.20
CA ASP A 24 8.53 8.02 3.67
C ASP A 24 9.00 7.80 2.25
N LYS A 25 9.59 6.64 1.96
CA LYS A 25 10.02 6.35 0.62
C LYS A 25 8.84 6.16 -0.31
N VAL A 26 7.79 5.53 0.17
CA VAL A 26 6.58 5.34 -0.62
C VAL A 26 5.97 6.69 -0.98
N LYS A 27 5.90 7.61 -0.03
CA LYS A 27 5.41 8.93 -0.31
C LYS A 27 6.23 9.62 -1.40
N GLU A 28 7.53 9.49 -1.31
CA GLU A 28 8.40 10.11 -2.27
C GLU A 28 8.15 9.57 -3.67
N ILE A 29 8.03 8.27 -3.79
CA ILE A 29 7.77 7.63 -5.08
C ILE A 29 6.43 8.07 -5.63
N PHE A 30 5.41 8.10 -4.78
CA PHE A 30 4.08 8.49 -5.21
C PHE A 30 4.06 9.95 -5.66
N LEU A 31 4.66 10.84 -4.88
CA LEU A 31 4.63 12.25 -5.20
C LEU A 31 5.44 12.57 -6.45
N SER A 32 6.36 11.73 -6.81
CA SER A 32 7.13 11.92 -8.04
C SER A 32 6.35 11.53 -9.29
N GLY A 33 5.15 10.95 -9.11
CA GLY A 33 4.34 10.55 -10.24
C GLY A 33 4.68 9.19 -10.81
N ARG A 34 5.57 8.46 -10.18
CA ARG A 34 5.99 7.18 -10.73
C ARG A 34 5.11 6.01 -10.34
N PHE A 35 4.16 6.23 -9.44
CA PHE A 35 3.29 5.16 -8.99
C PHE A 35 1.86 5.66 -9.02
N PRO A 36 1.17 5.55 -10.16
CA PRO A 36 -0.20 6.05 -10.25
C PRO A 36 -1.18 5.24 -9.40
N VAL A 37 -2.09 5.94 -8.77
CA VAL A 37 -3.21 5.33 -8.06
C VAL A 37 -4.45 5.99 -8.64
N VAL A 38 -5.30 5.20 -9.28
CA VAL A 38 -6.46 5.75 -9.98
C VAL A 38 -7.71 5.02 -9.55
N THR A 39 -8.84 5.71 -9.69
CA THR A 39 -10.13 5.11 -9.35
C THR A 39 -10.73 4.34 -10.53
N THR A 40 -10.15 4.51 -11.70
CA THR A 40 -10.63 3.84 -12.90
C THR A 40 -9.99 2.46 -13.02
N ASP A 41 -10.40 1.73 -14.05
CA ASP A 41 -9.84 0.40 -14.27
C ASP A 41 -8.72 0.42 -15.30
N SER A 42 -8.23 1.59 -15.66
CA SER A 42 -7.13 1.68 -16.61
C SER A 42 -6.30 2.91 -16.27
N VAL A 43 -5.08 2.95 -16.79
CA VAL A 43 -4.16 4.05 -16.57
C VAL A 43 -3.68 4.52 -17.93
N GLY A 44 -4.27 5.64 -18.35
CA GLY A 44 -3.77 6.42 -19.47
C GLY A 44 -3.21 5.68 -20.65
N GLY A 45 -3.86 4.75 -21.22
CA GLY A 45 -3.34 4.08 -22.40
C GLY A 45 -2.31 3.00 -22.12
N ARG A 46 -1.93 2.78 -20.87
CA ARG A 46 -0.99 1.71 -20.53
C ARG A 46 -1.73 0.38 -20.51
N THR A 47 -1.09 -0.65 -21.02
CA THR A 47 -1.67 -1.99 -21.04
C THR A 47 -1.31 -2.71 -19.75
N ILE A 48 -2.32 -3.25 -19.08
CA ILE A 48 -2.09 -4.03 -17.87
C ILE A 48 -1.72 -5.44 -18.29
N ALA A 49 -0.53 -5.86 -17.89
CA ALA A 49 -0.05 -7.20 -18.23
C ALA A 49 -0.39 -8.21 -17.15
N LYS A 50 -0.48 -7.76 -15.90
CA LYS A 50 -0.67 -8.71 -14.82
C LYS A 50 -1.40 -8.04 -13.67
N VAL A 51 -2.39 -8.74 -13.13
CA VAL A 51 -3.10 -8.30 -11.94
C VAL A 51 -2.51 -9.04 -10.77
N LEU A 52 -1.98 -8.29 -9.81
CA LEU A 52 -1.34 -8.88 -8.66
C LEU A 52 -2.31 -9.12 -7.50
N GLY A 53 -3.48 -8.49 -7.56
CA GLY A 53 -4.51 -8.75 -6.58
C GLY A 53 -4.87 -7.54 -5.77
N LEU A 54 -5.75 -7.77 -4.83
CA LEU A 54 -6.27 -6.73 -3.96
C LEU A 54 -5.22 -6.31 -2.95
N VAL A 55 -5.11 -5.02 -2.73
CA VAL A 55 -4.31 -4.49 -1.62
C VAL A 55 -5.21 -3.58 -0.80
N CYS A 56 -5.01 -3.59 0.51
CA CYS A 56 -5.80 -2.73 1.37
C CYS A 56 -4.97 -2.39 2.62
N CYS A 57 -5.37 -1.32 3.27
CA CYS A 57 -4.74 -0.92 4.52
C CYS A 57 -5.68 -0.04 5.30
N ARG A 58 -5.66 -0.17 6.61
CA ARG A 58 -6.42 0.69 7.49
C ARG A 58 -5.47 1.62 8.22
N GLY A 59 -5.98 2.77 8.59
CA GLY A 59 -5.18 3.71 9.34
C GLY A 59 -6.04 4.66 10.12
N PHE A 60 -5.44 5.34 11.09
CA PHE A 60 -6.17 6.33 11.86
C PHE A 60 -6.46 7.58 11.07
N ASP A 61 -5.67 7.87 10.05
CA ASP A 61 -6.01 8.95 9.17
C ASP A 61 -5.86 8.47 7.73
N SER A 62 -6.31 9.30 6.82
CA SER A 62 -6.38 8.95 5.41
C SER A 62 -4.99 8.70 4.83
N ASP A 63 -4.02 9.52 5.20
CA ASP A 63 -2.68 9.38 4.66
C ASP A 63 -2.05 8.07 5.10
N GLU A 64 -2.22 7.73 6.36
CA GLU A 64 -1.66 6.49 6.87
C GLU A 64 -2.22 5.29 6.12
N ALA A 65 -3.54 5.29 5.93
CA ALA A 65 -4.17 4.18 5.21
C ALA A 65 -3.73 4.14 3.75
N PHE A 66 -3.68 5.31 3.12
CA PHE A 66 -3.34 5.38 1.70
C PHE A 66 -1.90 4.91 1.44
N PHE A 67 -0.96 5.47 2.18
CA PHE A 67 0.44 5.13 1.92
C PHE A 67 0.78 3.73 2.41
N GLY A 68 0.05 3.22 3.41
CA GLY A 68 0.19 1.83 3.79
C GLY A 68 -0.27 0.89 2.69
N MET A 69 -1.38 1.22 2.03
CA MET A 69 -1.85 0.45 0.91
C MET A 69 -0.84 0.47 -0.24
N ALA A 70 -0.33 1.66 -0.56
CA ALA A 70 0.64 1.81 -1.64
C ALA A 70 1.91 1.03 -1.32
N ALA A 71 2.34 1.04 -0.07
CA ALA A 71 3.53 0.30 0.33
C ALA A 71 3.33 -1.20 0.10
N ARG A 72 2.15 -1.70 0.42
CA ARG A 72 1.88 -3.12 0.20
C ARG A 72 1.88 -3.48 -1.26
N ALA A 73 1.34 -2.60 -2.09
CA ALA A 73 1.36 -2.84 -3.53
C ALA A 73 2.78 -2.84 -4.06
N MET A 74 3.58 -1.89 -3.64
CA MET A 74 4.97 -1.82 -4.10
C MET A 74 5.77 -3.03 -3.69
N LYS A 75 5.49 -3.56 -2.49
CA LYS A 75 6.17 -4.77 -2.05
C LYS A 75 5.83 -5.96 -2.91
N LYS A 76 4.65 -6.00 -3.49
CA LYS A 76 4.28 -7.06 -4.41
C LYS A 76 4.89 -6.89 -5.78
N GLY A 77 5.56 -5.78 -6.02
CA GLY A 77 6.11 -5.49 -7.33
C GLY A 77 5.18 -4.73 -8.25
N ALA A 78 4.13 -4.15 -7.70
CA ALA A 78 3.16 -3.45 -8.52
C ALA A 78 3.74 -2.16 -9.06
N GLN A 79 3.20 -1.74 -10.19
CA GLN A 79 3.57 -0.46 -10.80
C GLN A 79 2.44 0.56 -10.70
N ALA A 80 1.27 0.12 -10.29
CA ALA A 80 0.12 1.02 -10.14
C ALA A 80 -0.96 0.34 -9.33
N ILE A 81 -1.92 1.15 -8.87
CA ILE A 81 -3.15 0.65 -8.25
C ILE A 81 -4.30 1.21 -9.04
N ILE A 82 -5.21 0.34 -9.45
CA ILE A 82 -6.43 0.75 -10.14
C ILE A 82 -7.63 0.45 -9.25
N GLY A 83 -8.75 1.07 -9.55
CA GLY A 83 -9.97 0.84 -8.80
C GLY A 83 -9.87 1.25 -7.35
N TYR A 84 -9.18 2.34 -7.08
CA TYR A 84 -8.96 2.78 -5.71
C TYR A 84 -10.25 3.25 -5.05
N HIS A 85 -10.42 2.86 -3.80
CA HIS A 85 -11.54 3.31 -2.96
C HIS A 85 -11.05 3.58 -1.56
N GLU A 86 -11.75 4.49 -0.91
CA GLU A 86 -11.49 4.81 0.49
C GLU A 86 -12.80 4.79 1.23
N ASN A 87 -12.84 4.13 2.38
CA ASN A 87 -14.00 4.11 3.26
C ASN A 87 -13.63 4.60 4.62
N VAL A 88 -14.60 5.21 5.30
CA VAL A 88 -14.45 5.59 6.69
C VAL A 88 -15.38 4.71 7.50
N ALA A 89 -14.88 4.10 8.54
CA ALA A 89 -15.67 3.23 9.39
C ALA A 89 -15.40 3.56 10.84
N PHE A 90 -16.23 3.01 11.73
CA PHE A 90 -16.13 3.31 13.14
C PHE A 90 -15.98 2.03 13.93
N HIS A 91 -15.10 2.08 14.93
CA HIS A 91 -15.00 1.01 15.88
C HIS A 91 -16.20 1.09 16.86
N PRO A 92 -16.47 0.01 17.57
CA PRO A 92 -17.58 0.05 18.53
C PRO A 92 -17.45 1.14 19.58
N ASP A 93 -16.22 1.58 19.87
CA ASP A 93 -16.03 2.62 20.86
C ASP A 93 -16.24 4.04 20.31
N GLY A 94 -16.60 4.15 19.03
CA GLY A 94 -16.87 5.45 18.41
C GLY A 94 -15.71 6.08 17.70
N SER A 95 -14.51 5.54 17.83
CA SER A 95 -13.38 6.09 17.09
C SER A 95 -13.47 5.68 15.64
N LYS A 96 -12.94 6.51 14.75
CA LYS A 96 -13.05 6.21 13.35
C LYS A 96 -11.72 5.77 12.79
N TYR A 97 -11.78 5.05 11.70
CA TYR A 97 -10.60 4.66 10.97
C TYR A 97 -10.89 4.72 9.47
N PHE A 98 -9.82 4.81 8.71
CA PHE A 98 -9.90 4.87 7.25
C PHE A 98 -9.44 3.54 6.69
N SER A 99 -10.05 3.13 5.59
CA SER A 99 -9.69 1.90 4.92
C SER A 99 -9.53 2.21 3.44
N CYS A 100 -8.32 2.00 2.93
CA CYS A 100 -8.03 2.23 1.52
C CYS A 100 -7.76 0.91 0.84
N TYR A 101 -8.29 0.72 -0.36
CA TYR A 101 -8.06 -0.53 -1.08
C TYR A 101 -8.12 -0.29 -2.58
N GLY A 102 -7.55 -1.21 -3.32
CA GLY A 102 -7.54 -1.18 -4.76
C GLY A 102 -6.88 -2.44 -5.30
N THR A 103 -6.67 -2.46 -6.60
CA THR A 103 -6.09 -3.61 -7.27
C THR A 103 -4.68 -3.26 -7.74
N ALA A 104 -3.70 -4.02 -7.29
CA ALA A 104 -2.31 -3.81 -7.69
C ALA A 104 -2.06 -4.48 -9.03
N VAL A 105 -1.40 -3.77 -9.94
CA VAL A 105 -1.18 -4.26 -11.29
C VAL A 105 0.23 -3.96 -11.77
N MET A 106 0.65 -4.70 -12.80
CA MET A 106 1.87 -4.43 -13.53
C MET A 106 1.51 -4.17 -14.98
N PHE A 107 2.24 -3.25 -15.60
CA PHE A 107 2.02 -2.91 -16.99
C PHE A 107 2.85 -3.79 -17.91
N ALA A 108 2.42 -3.89 -19.15
CA ALA A 108 3.22 -4.55 -20.15
C ALA A 108 4.49 -3.76 -20.39
N PHE A 109 5.59 -4.48 -20.59
CA PHE A 109 6.86 -3.83 -20.82
C PHE A 109 6.83 -3.15 -22.18
N GLU A 110 7.25 -1.91 -22.22
CA GLU A 110 7.21 -1.17 -23.47
C GLU A 110 8.58 -0.68 -23.90
N GLY A 111 9.59 -1.28 -23.34
CA GLY A 111 10.93 -1.06 -23.85
C GLY A 111 11.70 0.05 -23.18
N ILE A 112 11.03 1.04 -22.64
CA ILE A 112 11.74 2.13 -22.03
C ILE A 112 11.38 2.35 -20.58
N GLU A 113 10.60 1.44 -20.02
CA GLU A 113 10.13 1.59 -18.68
C GLU A 113 11.22 1.31 -17.69
N LYS A 114 11.30 2.07 -16.64
CA LYS A 114 12.28 1.85 -15.59
C LYS A 114 11.62 1.27 -14.36
N PRO A 115 12.31 0.39 -13.64
CA PRO A 115 11.73 -0.12 -12.40
C PRO A 115 11.65 0.99 -11.37
N LEU A 116 10.70 0.84 -10.45
CA LEU A 116 10.56 1.81 -9.38
C LEU A 116 11.72 1.74 -8.41
N PHE A 117 12.23 0.54 -8.17
CA PHE A 117 13.33 0.38 -7.24
C PHE A 117 14.58 0.06 -8.04
N PRO A 118 15.67 0.76 -7.79
CA PRO A 118 16.84 0.65 -8.64
C PRO A 118 17.37 -0.73 -8.78
N LEU A 119 17.31 -1.54 -7.77
CA LEU A 119 17.91 -2.78 -7.90
C LEU A 119 17.18 -3.70 -8.74
N SER A 120 16.04 -3.41 -9.05
CA SER A 120 15.45 -4.27 -9.94
C SER A 120 16.02 -4.10 -11.25
N VAL A 121 16.84 -3.84 -11.49
CA VAL A 121 17.41 -3.71 -12.54
C VAL A 121 17.78 -4.34 -13.40
N GLN A 122 17.87 -4.42 -13.40
CA GLN A 122 18.14 -4.82 -14.13
C GLN A 122 18.40 -4.92 -14.76
#